data_f4c37250663f25a73559298b54f8ff95
#
_entry.id   f4c37250663f25a73559298b54f8ff95
#
_cell.length_a   1.000
_cell.length_b   1.000
_cell.length_c   1.000
_cell.angle_alpha   90.00
_cell.angle_beta   90.00
_cell.angle_gamma   90.00
#
_symmetry.space_group_name_H-M   'P 1'
#
loop_
_entity.id
_entity.type
_entity.pdbx_description
1 polymer ?
#
loop_
_entity_poly.entity_id
_entity_poly.type
_entity_poly.pdbx_seq_one_letter_code
_entity_poly.pdbx_strand_id
1 'polypeptide(L)'
;KERNDLVIHTGKTTKEPVGVILEVKKPSNKSEMMTESKPNAKALQELILYYLRERVDHNNTDIKYLVVTNIYEWFVIDEVWFEKNVFRNSKLKKDYENWKLSGKDTKFFYDSIARSFLDEVEETMPVTYFDVRTYEKYVNNTNKEDDSKLIGLYKILSPAHLLKQPFINDSNSLDTKFYIELLHIIGLEEIKDGGKKLIKRKAKPDEASLLENTIIKLEDKDALRNISNPS
;
A
#
# COMPACT_ATOMS: atom_id res chain seq x y z
N LYS A 1 -16.99 12.09 20.74
CA LYS A 1 -17.21 11.48 19.39
C LYS A 1 -15.85 11.41 18.72
N GLU A 2 -15.32 10.21 18.70
CA GLU A 2 -14.04 9.90 18.07
C GLU A 2 -14.25 9.81 16.56
N ARG A 3 -13.68 10.73 15.79
CA ARG A 3 -13.83 10.75 14.33
C ARG A 3 -12.47 10.96 13.68
N ASN A 4 -12.16 10.13 12.71
CA ASN A 4 -11.18 10.43 11.68
C ASN A 4 -11.73 11.60 10.83
N ASP A 5 -10.89 12.46 10.31
CA ASP A 5 -11.37 13.57 9.47
C ASP A 5 -12.01 13.05 8.18
N LEU A 6 -11.32 12.14 7.49
CA LEU A 6 -11.81 11.49 6.28
C LEU A 6 -11.25 10.07 6.18
N VAL A 7 -12.05 9.14 5.65
CA VAL A 7 -11.62 7.77 5.40
C VAL A 7 -12.09 7.29 4.03
N ILE A 8 -11.32 6.39 3.43
CA ILE A 8 -11.72 5.64 2.24
C ILE A 8 -11.88 4.18 2.65
N HIS A 9 -13.06 3.64 2.42
CA HIS A 9 -13.37 2.24 2.70
C HIS A 9 -12.89 1.33 1.56
N THR A 10 -12.57 0.08 1.88
CA THR A 10 -12.09 -0.92 0.90
C THR A 10 -13.18 -1.37 -0.08
N GLY A 11 -14.44 -1.16 0.24
CA GLY A 11 -15.59 -1.50 -0.58
C GLY A 11 -16.54 -0.33 -0.84
N LYS A 12 -17.71 -0.64 -1.35
CA LYS A 12 -18.69 0.37 -1.80
C LYS A 12 -19.52 0.99 -0.67
N THR A 13 -19.45 0.45 0.53
CA THR A 13 -20.26 0.90 1.67
C THR A 13 -19.40 1.25 2.87
N THR A 14 -19.92 2.09 3.77
CA THR A 14 -19.27 2.46 5.03
C THR A 14 -19.24 1.31 6.06
N LYS A 15 -19.77 0.15 5.73
CA LYS A 15 -19.67 -1.07 6.55
C LYS A 15 -18.40 -1.85 6.27
N GLU A 16 -17.78 -1.60 5.12
CA GLU A 16 -16.51 -2.21 4.76
C GLU A 16 -15.36 -1.62 5.61
N PRO A 17 -14.27 -2.35 5.81
CA PRO A 17 -13.13 -1.84 6.54
C PRO A 17 -12.57 -0.53 5.96
N VAL A 18 -11.96 0.29 6.81
CA VAL A 18 -11.22 1.48 6.37
C VAL A 18 -9.92 1.02 5.70
N GLY A 19 -9.70 1.46 4.47
CA GLY A 19 -8.49 1.17 3.70
C GLY A 19 -7.50 2.34 3.66
N VAL A 20 -7.99 3.59 3.78
CA VAL A 20 -7.14 4.79 3.85
C VAL A 20 -7.67 5.73 4.91
N ILE A 21 -6.76 6.28 5.71
CA ILE A 21 -7.07 7.31 6.72
C ILE A 21 -6.45 8.62 6.26
N LEU A 22 -7.23 9.70 6.24
CA LEU A 22 -6.77 11.03 5.90
C LEU A 22 -6.95 11.97 7.10
N GLU A 23 -5.91 12.71 7.41
CA GLU A 23 -5.94 13.87 8.30
C GLU A 23 -5.85 15.15 7.46
N VAL A 24 -6.82 16.03 7.64
CA VAL A 24 -6.97 17.24 6.80
C VAL A 24 -6.79 18.50 7.65
N LYS A 25 -5.81 19.31 7.30
CA LYS A 25 -5.57 20.60 7.93
C LYS A 25 -6.04 21.76 7.04
N LYS A 26 -6.49 22.84 7.65
CA LYS A 26 -6.79 24.07 6.90
C LYS A 26 -5.51 24.61 6.26
N PRO A 27 -5.54 25.08 5.00
CA PRO A 27 -4.36 25.63 4.34
C PRO A 27 -3.68 26.79 5.09
N SER A 28 -4.46 27.53 5.87
CA SER A 28 -3.95 28.61 6.72
C SER A 28 -3.26 28.14 7.98
N ASN A 29 -3.48 26.89 8.41
CA ASN A 29 -2.91 26.33 9.65
C ASN A 29 -1.58 25.63 9.39
N LYS A 30 -0.56 26.42 9.09
CA LYS A 30 0.79 25.90 8.80
C LYS A 30 1.50 25.31 10.02
N SER A 31 1.11 25.72 11.24
CA SER A 31 1.77 25.27 12.48
C SER A 31 1.46 23.81 12.84
N GLU A 32 0.31 23.29 12.43
CA GLU A 32 -0.11 21.92 12.67
C GLU A 32 0.20 20.97 11.48
N MET A 33 0.54 21.55 10.32
CA MET A 33 0.88 20.79 9.13
C MET A 33 2.32 20.26 9.20
N MET A 34 2.52 19.02 8.77
CA MET A 34 3.86 18.45 8.64
C MET A 34 4.60 19.00 7.41
N THR A 35 5.92 18.87 7.41
CA THR A 35 6.79 19.09 6.25
C THR A 35 7.77 17.92 6.14
N GLU A 36 8.43 17.78 4.98
CA GLU A 36 9.44 16.72 4.81
C GLU A 36 10.58 16.83 5.84
N SER A 37 11.01 18.06 6.16
CA SER A 37 12.07 18.32 7.15
C SER A 37 11.58 18.26 8.60
N LYS A 38 10.29 18.40 8.84
CA LYS A 38 9.68 18.41 10.19
C LYS A 38 8.40 17.58 10.18
N PRO A 39 8.52 16.24 10.18
CA PRO A 39 7.36 15.36 10.18
C PRO A 39 6.59 15.37 11.51
N ASN A 40 7.28 15.57 12.67
CA ASN A 40 6.63 15.62 13.98
C ASN A 40 5.79 16.89 14.12
N ALA A 41 4.59 16.86 13.56
CA ALA A 41 3.58 17.90 13.66
C ALA A 41 2.26 17.29 14.12
N LYS A 42 1.34 18.14 14.58
CA LYS A 42 0.05 17.69 15.12
C LYS A 42 -0.73 16.81 14.14
N ALA A 43 -0.70 17.12 12.84
CA ALA A 43 -1.36 16.30 11.83
C ALA A 43 -0.88 14.83 11.85
N LEU A 44 0.42 14.57 11.95
CA LEU A 44 0.94 13.22 12.06
C LEU A 44 0.63 12.58 13.42
N GLN A 45 0.64 13.35 14.49
CA GLN A 45 0.29 12.89 15.84
C GLN A 45 -1.17 12.42 15.91
N GLU A 46 -2.10 13.15 15.26
CA GLU A 46 -3.50 12.76 15.13
C GLU A 46 -3.66 11.50 14.27
N LEU A 47 -2.93 11.42 13.17
CA LEU A 47 -2.94 10.25 12.30
C LEU A 47 -2.48 8.97 13.03
N ILE A 48 -1.47 9.08 13.91
CA ILE A 48 -1.03 7.97 14.77
C ILE A 48 -2.17 7.50 15.67
N LEU A 49 -2.91 8.42 16.29
CA LEU A 49 -4.05 8.06 17.12
C LEU A 49 -5.13 7.33 16.32
N TYR A 50 -5.46 7.83 15.12
CA TYR A 50 -6.47 7.20 14.27
C TYR A 50 -6.06 5.81 13.83
N TYR A 51 -4.79 5.64 13.47
CA TYR A 51 -4.23 4.34 13.13
C TYR A 51 -4.29 3.35 14.29
N LEU A 52 -3.91 3.76 15.50
CA LEU A 52 -3.99 2.90 16.69
C LEU A 52 -5.43 2.49 17.01
N ARG A 53 -6.41 3.38 16.85
CA ARG A 53 -7.82 3.05 17.03
C ARG A 53 -8.27 1.97 16.02
N GLU A 54 -7.97 2.16 14.76
CA GLU A 54 -8.32 1.18 13.73
C GLU A 54 -7.63 -0.17 13.98
N ARG A 55 -6.32 -0.16 14.30
CA ARG A 55 -5.54 -1.39 14.48
C ARG A 55 -5.80 -2.10 15.80
N VAL A 56 -5.94 -1.36 16.91
CA VAL A 56 -6.07 -1.94 18.26
C VAL A 56 -7.53 -2.12 18.64
N ASP A 57 -8.38 -1.10 18.44
CA ASP A 57 -9.76 -1.14 18.92
C ASP A 57 -10.69 -1.86 17.94
N HIS A 58 -10.50 -1.63 16.64
CA HIS A 58 -11.34 -2.23 15.59
C HIS A 58 -10.71 -3.48 14.96
N ASN A 59 -9.45 -3.81 15.31
CA ASN A 59 -8.69 -4.92 14.73
C ASN A 59 -8.65 -4.88 13.18
N ASN A 60 -8.63 -3.67 12.62
CA ASN A 60 -8.64 -3.46 11.18
C ASN A 60 -7.25 -3.66 10.60
N THR A 61 -7.07 -4.66 9.74
CA THR A 61 -5.81 -5.00 9.04
C THR A 61 -5.80 -4.54 7.58
N ASP A 62 -6.86 -3.88 7.12
CA ASP A 62 -7.04 -3.52 5.72
C ASP A 62 -6.54 -2.13 5.34
N ILE A 63 -5.98 -1.38 6.29
CA ILE A 63 -5.36 -0.08 6.02
C ILE A 63 -4.20 -0.27 5.04
N LYS A 64 -4.12 0.57 4.01
CA LYS A 64 -3.09 0.53 2.96
C LYS A 64 -2.23 1.78 2.96
N TYR A 65 -2.85 2.94 3.16
CA TYR A 65 -2.16 4.22 3.19
C TYR A 65 -2.73 5.12 4.28
N LEU A 66 -1.86 5.99 4.77
CA LEU A 66 -2.22 7.09 5.64
C LEU A 66 -1.80 8.40 4.96
N VAL A 67 -2.66 9.40 5.02
CA VAL A 67 -2.47 10.65 4.27
C VAL A 67 -2.63 11.83 5.19
N VAL A 68 -1.69 12.77 5.10
CA VAL A 68 -1.84 14.12 5.66
C VAL A 68 -1.96 15.10 4.51
N THR A 69 -2.95 15.98 4.56
CA THR A 69 -3.14 17.00 3.52
C THR A 69 -3.69 18.31 4.09
N ASN A 70 -3.36 19.41 3.41
CA ASN A 70 -4.01 20.70 3.59
C ASN A 70 -4.75 21.15 2.31
N ILE A 71 -5.20 20.18 1.49
CA ILE A 71 -5.81 20.34 0.17
C ILE A 71 -4.77 20.57 -0.92
N TYR A 72 -3.75 21.39 -0.68
CA TYR A 72 -2.69 21.70 -1.64
C TYR A 72 -1.51 20.74 -1.55
N GLU A 73 -1.02 20.55 -0.36
CA GLU A 73 0.13 19.69 -0.07
C GLU A 73 -0.37 18.33 0.43
N TRP A 74 0.20 17.28 -0.12
CA TRP A 74 -0.18 15.89 0.15
C TRP A 74 1.04 15.09 0.57
N PHE A 75 0.91 14.42 1.69
CA PHE A 75 1.89 13.48 2.24
C PHE A 75 1.23 12.12 2.32
N VAL A 76 1.59 11.23 1.40
CA VAL A 76 1.04 9.87 1.31
C VAL A 76 2.07 8.91 1.87
N ILE A 77 1.69 8.16 2.90
CA ILE A 77 2.57 7.28 3.68
C ILE A 77 2.04 5.84 3.56
N ASP A 78 2.91 4.91 3.20
CA ASP A 78 2.55 3.49 3.16
C ASP A 78 2.33 2.97 4.59
N GLU A 79 1.30 2.15 4.78
CA GLU A 79 0.94 1.55 6.07
C GLU A 79 2.06 0.70 6.65
N VAL A 80 2.94 0.12 5.83
CA VAL A 80 4.05 -0.72 6.27
C VAL A 80 4.93 -0.04 7.33
N TRP A 81 5.19 1.27 7.18
CA TRP A 81 5.94 2.03 8.19
C TRP A 81 5.18 2.12 9.52
N PHE A 82 3.86 2.36 9.46
CA PHE A 82 3.01 2.41 10.64
C PHE A 82 2.87 1.05 11.32
N GLU A 83 2.72 -0.03 10.55
CA GLU A 83 2.71 -1.40 11.10
C GLU A 83 3.99 -1.68 11.87
N LYS A 84 5.14 -1.37 11.27
CA LYS A 84 6.44 -1.66 11.85
C LYS A 84 6.76 -0.79 13.07
N ASN A 85 6.57 0.52 12.96
CA ASN A 85 7.05 1.47 13.96
C ASN A 85 5.98 1.86 14.99
N VAL A 86 4.70 1.89 14.62
CA VAL A 86 3.60 2.28 15.50
C VAL A 86 2.94 1.06 16.14
N PHE A 87 2.38 0.15 15.33
CA PHE A 87 1.62 -0.99 15.86
C PHE A 87 2.49 -2.03 16.58
N ARG A 88 3.67 -2.33 16.06
CA ARG A 88 4.61 -3.28 16.70
C ARG A 88 5.42 -2.67 17.84
N ASN A 89 5.32 -1.37 18.08
CA ASN A 89 5.95 -0.72 19.22
C ASN A 89 5.18 -1.03 20.50
N SER A 90 5.73 -1.91 21.32
CA SER A 90 5.09 -2.36 22.56
C SER A 90 4.93 -1.24 23.60
N LYS A 91 5.90 -0.29 23.65
CA LYS A 91 5.84 0.89 24.53
C LYS A 91 4.67 1.79 24.14
N LEU A 92 4.59 2.15 22.84
CA LEU A 92 3.54 3.03 22.34
C LEU A 92 2.14 2.41 22.50
N LYS A 93 1.99 1.10 22.25
CA LYS A 93 0.71 0.40 22.49
C LYS A 93 0.30 0.45 23.95
N LYS A 94 1.22 0.16 24.87
CA LYS A 94 0.96 0.25 26.30
C LYS A 94 0.59 1.67 26.73
N ASP A 95 1.27 2.68 26.19
CA ASP A 95 0.97 4.10 26.48
C ASP A 95 -0.41 4.48 25.93
N TYR A 96 -0.79 3.98 24.76
CA TYR A 96 -2.13 4.15 24.18
C TYR A 96 -3.23 3.51 25.06
N GLU A 97 -3.03 2.27 25.51
CA GLU A 97 -3.98 1.56 26.38
C GLU A 97 -4.13 2.27 27.75
N ASN A 98 -3.01 2.69 28.35
CA ASN A 98 -3.01 3.45 29.57
C ASN A 98 -3.72 4.80 29.43
N TRP A 99 -3.48 5.49 28.31
CA TRP A 99 -4.17 6.75 28.01
C TRP A 99 -5.68 6.56 27.93
N LYS A 100 -6.16 5.52 27.25
CA LYS A 100 -7.60 5.21 27.19
C LYS A 100 -8.24 5.01 28.55
N LEU A 101 -7.53 4.39 29.48
CA LEU A 101 -8.00 4.16 30.84
C LEU A 101 -7.90 5.39 31.73
N SER A 102 -7.05 6.35 31.37
CA SER A 102 -6.74 7.52 32.22
C SER A 102 -7.82 8.61 32.24
N GLY A 103 -8.77 8.59 31.30
CA GLY A 103 -9.76 9.64 31.09
C GLY A 103 -9.20 10.99 30.61
N LYS A 104 -7.90 11.05 30.23
CA LYS A 104 -7.28 12.24 29.65
C LYS A 104 -7.78 12.49 28.23
N ASP A 105 -7.77 13.74 27.80
CA ASP A 105 -8.22 14.15 26.48
C ASP A 105 -7.24 13.75 25.34
N THR A 106 -7.68 13.90 24.11
CA THR A 106 -6.85 13.59 22.93
C THR A 106 -5.64 14.53 22.81
N LYS A 107 -5.73 15.75 23.34
CA LYS A 107 -4.61 16.68 23.34
C LYS A 107 -3.43 16.13 24.14
N PHE A 108 -3.71 15.49 25.28
CA PHE A 108 -2.66 14.82 26.06
C PHE A 108 -1.97 13.72 25.25
N PHE A 109 -2.74 12.90 24.49
CA PHE A 109 -2.16 11.88 23.65
C PHE A 109 -1.22 12.49 22.60
N TYR A 110 -1.65 13.54 21.91
CA TYR A 110 -0.85 14.20 20.89
C TYR A 110 0.43 14.81 21.47
N ASP A 111 0.29 15.64 22.51
CA ASP A 111 1.40 16.44 23.03
C ASP A 111 2.42 15.63 23.86
N SER A 112 2.00 14.52 24.48
CA SER A 112 2.84 13.77 25.42
C SER A 112 3.23 12.39 24.90
N ILE A 113 2.36 11.68 24.18
CA ILE A 113 2.62 10.31 23.75
C ILE A 113 3.10 10.28 22.31
N ALA A 114 2.29 10.76 21.36
CA ALA A 114 2.62 10.69 19.96
C ALA A 114 3.82 11.57 19.58
N ARG A 115 3.93 12.77 20.18
CA ARG A 115 5.09 13.65 19.98
C ARG A 115 6.38 13.00 20.45
N SER A 116 6.40 12.46 21.69
CA SER A 116 7.60 11.80 22.23
C SER A 116 7.99 10.59 21.41
N PHE A 117 7.01 9.79 20.97
CA PHE A 117 7.25 8.67 20.07
C PHE A 117 7.92 9.11 18.77
N LEU A 118 7.41 10.17 18.12
CA LEU A 118 7.96 10.68 16.86
C LEU A 118 9.36 11.31 17.03
N ASP A 119 9.69 11.83 18.21
CA ASP A 119 11.03 12.34 18.53
C ASP A 119 12.03 11.20 18.80
N GLU A 120 11.54 10.02 19.25
CA GLU A 120 12.37 8.85 19.57
C GLU A 120 12.55 7.89 18.38
N VAL A 121 11.67 7.94 17.36
CA VAL A 121 11.74 7.00 16.24
C VAL A 121 12.92 7.34 15.33
N GLU A 122 13.85 6.40 15.19
CA GLU A 122 15.07 6.59 14.37
C GLU A 122 14.84 6.31 12.89
N GLU A 123 13.85 5.46 12.55
CA GLU A 123 13.59 5.06 11.18
C GLU A 123 12.91 6.17 10.39
N THR A 124 13.57 6.61 9.33
CA THR A 124 13.01 7.60 8.40
C THR A 124 11.70 7.09 7.80
N MET A 125 10.66 7.89 7.91
CA MET A 125 9.35 7.60 7.33
C MET A 125 9.37 7.86 5.82
N PRO A 126 9.17 6.84 4.97
CA PRO A 126 9.07 7.05 3.53
C PRO A 126 7.75 7.74 3.20
N VAL A 127 7.83 8.91 2.58
CA VAL A 127 6.68 9.74 2.24
C VAL A 127 6.67 10.06 0.77
N THR A 128 5.54 9.88 0.11
CA THR A 128 5.31 10.45 -1.21
C THR A 128 4.69 11.83 -1.04
N TYR A 129 5.47 12.88 -1.35
CA TYR A 129 5.03 14.27 -1.27
C TYR A 129 4.73 14.85 -2.64
N PHE A 130 3.66 15.62 -2.73
CA PHE A 130 3.39 16.47 -3.88
C PHE A 130 2.51 17.68 -3.50
N ASP A 131 2.65 18.76 -4.30
CA ASP A 131 1.83 19.96 -4.18
C ASP A 131 0.97 20.08 -5.44
N VAL A 132 -0.35 20.02 -5.30
CA VAL A 132 -1.29 20.04 -6.43
C VAL A 132 -1.26 21.38 -7.20
N ARG A 133 -0.80 22.46 -6.57
CA ARG A 133 -0.67 23.77 -7.21
C ARG A 133 0.36 23.76 -8.36
N THR A 134 1.34 22.89 -8.29
CA THR A 134 2.33 22.71 -9.36
C THR A 134 1.71 22.16 -10.64
N TYR A 135 0.55 21.52 -10.52
CA TYR A 135 -0.20 20.92 -11.62
C TYR A 135 -1.34 21.80 -12.14
N GLU A 136 -1.65 22.93 -11.49
CA GLU A 136 -2.81 23.76 -11.79
C GLU A 136 -2.91 24.15 -13.27
N LYS A 137 -1.78 24.55 -13.89
CA LYS A 137 -1.72 24.91 -15.30
C LYS A 137 -2.07 23.76 -16.26
N TYR A 138 -1.88 22.50 -15.83
CA TYR A 138 -2.19 21.31 -16.64
C TYR A 138 -3.63 20.86 -16.43
N VAL A 139 -4.18 21.03 -15.22
CA VAL A 139 -5.56 20.68 -14.90
C VAL A 139 -6.54 21.64 -15.55
N ASN A 140 -6.21 22.93 -15.60
CA ASN A 140 -7.13 23.99 -16.05
C ASN A 140 -7.07 24.28 -17.57
N ASN A 141 -6.28 23.53 -18.34
CA ASN A 141 -6.22 23.68 -19.79
C ASN A 141 -6.96 22.54 -20.52
N THR A 142 -7.24 22.74 -21.80
CA THR A 142 -7.88 21.75 -22.68
C THR A 142 -6.89 21.01 -23.58
N ASN A 143 -5.58 21.22 -23.37
CA ASN A 143 -4.54 20.63 -24.20
C ASN A 143 -4.24 19.19 -23.74
N LYS A 144 -4.61 18.20 -24.55
CA LYS A 144 -4.38 16.78 -24.28
C LYS A 144 -2.90 16.37 -24.23
N GLU A 145 -2.02 17.14 -24.81
CA GLU A 145 -0.56 16.85 -24.78
C GLU A 145 0.00 16.96 -23.36
N ASP A 146 -0.62 17.78 -22.52
CA ASP A 146 -0.22 17.98 -21.14
C ASP A 146 -0.75 16.89 -20.18
N ASP A 147 -1.70 16.07 -20.61
CA ASP A 147 -2.29 15.01 -19.78
C ASP A 147 -1.25 14.01 -19.27
N SER A 148 -0.18 13.79 -20.04
CA SER A 148 0.95 12.94 -19.66
C SER A 148 1.61 13.38 -18.34
N LYS A 149 1.62 14.69 -18.04
CA LYS A 149 2.20 15.26 -16.81
C LYS A 149 1.33 15.02 -15.58
N LEU A 150 0.03 14.75 -15.79
CA LEU A 150 -0.93 14.44 -14.73
C LEU A 150 -1.00 12.96 -14.39
N ILE A 151 -0.43 12.08 -15.23
CA ILE A 151 -0.53 10.62 -15.04
C ILE A 151 -0.02 10.19 -13.66
N GLY A 152 1.13 10.74 -13.20
CA GLY A 152 1.69 10.45 -11.89
C GLY A 152 0.73 10.82 -10.76
N LEU A 153 0.14 12.03 -10.82
CA LEU A 153 -0.83 12.51 -9.83
C LEU A 153 -2.08 11.64 -9.81
N TYR A 154 -2.66 11.34 -10.96
CA TYR A 154 -3.84 10.48 -11.05
C TYR A 154 -3.57 9.05 -10.56
N LYS A 155 -2.38 8.51 -10.84
CA LYS A 155 -1.99 7.19 -10.34
C LYS A 155 -1.94 7.17 -8.82
N ILE A 156 -1.25 8.13 -8.18
CA ILE A 156 -1.11 8.21 -6.72
C ILE A 156 -2.47 8.36 -6.04
N LEU A 157 -3.36 9.19 -6.57
CA LEU A 157 -4.67 9.46 -5.98
C LEU A 157 -5.77 8.49 -6.45
N SER A 158 -5.46 7.56 -7.34
CA SER A 158 -6.46 6.60 -7.82
C SER A 158 -6.90 5.65 -6.71
N PRO A 159 -8.19 5.28 -6.64
CA PRO A 159 -8.66 4.27 -5.70
C PRO A 159 -7.92 2.94 -5.82
N ALA A 160 -7.54 2.57 -7.04
CA ALA A 160 -6.80 1.34 -7.28
C ALA A 160 -5.41 1.37 -6.62
N HIS A 161 -4.69 2.50 -6.65
CA HIS A 161 -3.42 2.66 -5.93
C HIS A 161 -3.63 2.73 -4.42
N LEU A 162 -4.49 3.65 -3.97
CA LEU A 162 -4.71 3.90 -2.54
C LEU A 162 -5.26 2.68 -1.77
N LEU A 163 -5.99 1.79 -2.46
CA LEU A 163 -6.48 0.54 -1.87
C LEU A 163 -5.63 -0.67 -2.27
N LYS A 164 -4.48 -0.46 -2.93
CA LYS A 164 -3.60 -1.53 -3.46
C LYS A 164 -4.39 -2.59 -4.24
N GLN A 165 -5.39 -2.13 -5.01
CA GLN A 165 -6.17 -3.01 -5.86
C GLN A 165 -5.36 -3.40 -7.10
N PRO A 166 -5.47 -4.64 -7.59
CA PRO A 166 -4.78 -5.03 -8.81
C PRO A 166 -5.30 -4.20 -9.99
N PHE A 167 -4.39 -3.49 -10.66
CA PHE A 167 -4.71 -2.77 -11.88
C PHE A 167 -4.89 -3.76 -13.03
N ILE A 168 -6.05 -3.72 -13.66
CA ILE A 168 -6.34 -4.60 -14.82
C ILE A 168 -5.53 -4.18 -16.06
N ASN A 169 -5.05 -2.92 -16.11
CA ASN A 169 -4.36 -2.33 -17.28
C ASN A 169 -3.10 -1.55 -16.91
N ASP A 170 -2.43 -1.86 -15.80
CA ASP A 170 -1.14 -1.26 -15.49
C ASP A 170 -0.05 -1.99 -16.29
N SER A 171 0.79 -1.22 -16.99
CA SER A 171 1.96 -1.77 -17.69
C SER A 171 2.94 -2.50 -16.76
N ASN A 172 2.83 -2.29 -15.45
CA ASN A 172 3.61 -2.99 -14.43
C ASN A 172 2.84 -4.16 -13.78
N SER A 173 1.54 -4.33 -14.08
CA SER A 173 0.81 -5.52 -13.66
C SER A 173 1.11 -6.65 -14.65
N LEU A 174 1.42 -7.82 -14.12
CA LEU A 174 1.52 -9.00 -14.96
C LEU A 174 0.16 -9.18 -15.63
N ASP A 175 0.08 -8.94 -16.94
CA ASP A 175 -1.13 -9.18 -17.70
C ASP A 175 -1.58 -10.62 -17.45
N THR A 176 -2.86 -10.83 -17.19
CA THR A 176 -3.42 -12.17 -16.95
C THR A 176 -3.07 -13.13 -18.10
N LYS A 177 -3.04 -12.62 -19.33
CA LYS A 177 -2.62 -13.40 -20.49
C LYS A 177 -1.15 -13.79 -20.39
N PHE A 178 -0.26 -12.84 -20.08
CA PHE A 178 1.16 -13.12 -19.89
C PHE A 178 1.40 -14.11 -18.73
N TYR A 179 0.66 -13.97 -17.63
CA TYR A 179 0.72 -14.89 -16.51
C TYR A 179 0.30 -16.32 -16.92
N ILE A 180 -0.79 -16.45 -17.67
CA ILE A 180 -1.24 -17.74 -18.20
C ILE A 180 -0.21 -18.35 -19.16
N GLU A 181 0.38 -17.52 -20.04
CA GLU A 181 1.45 -17.96 -20.94
C GLU A 181 2.70 -18.39 -20.18
N LEU A 182 3.08 -17.66 -19.15
CA LEU A 182 4.20 -18.04 -18.29
C LEU A 182 3.96 -19.40 -17.62
N LEU A 183 2.78 -19.60 -17.03
CA LEU A 183 2.40 -20.90 -16.48
C LEU A 183 2.47 -22.00 -17.55
N HIS A 184 1.98 -21.70 -18.76
CA HIS A 184 2.00 -22.63 -19.87
C HIS A 184 3.42 -23.05 -20.26
N ILE A 185 4.35 -22.09 -20.40
CA ILE A 185 5.77 -22.33 -20.73
C ILE A 185 6.45 -23.25 -19.69
N ILE A 186 6.13 -23.09 -18.41
CA ILE A 186 6.71 -23.88 -17.31
C ILE A 186 5.94 -25.18 -17.02
N GLY A 187 4.91 -25.49 -17.79
CA GLY A 187 4.13 -26.74 -17.67
C GLY A 187 3.09 -26.74 -16.54
N LEU A 188 2.68 -25.55 -16.11
CA LEU A 188 1.65 -25.38 -15.07
C LEU A 188 0.33 -24.90 -15.68
N GLU A 189 -0.76 -25.11 -14.96
CA GLU A 189 -2.10 -24.61 -15.29
C GLU A 189 -2.84 -24.13 -14.05
N GLU A 190 -3.68 -23.11 -14.18
CA GLU A 190 -4.59 -22.65 -13.12
C GLU A 190 -5.90 -23.45 -13.23
N ILE A 191 -6.28 -24.11 -12.14
CA ILE A 191 -7.55 -24.82 -12.01
C ILE A 191 -8.41 -24.19 -10.92
N LYS A 192 -9.73 -24.31 -11.03
CA LYS A 192 -10.66 -23.94 -9.97
C LYS A 192 -11.11 -25.20 -9.23
N ASP A 193 -10.87 -25.20 -7.91
CA ASP A 193 -11.33 -26.26 -7.04
C ASP A 193 -12.00 -25.66 -5.80
N GLY A 194 -13.27 -26.00 -5.57
CA GLY A 194 -14.04 -25.50 -4.45
C GLY A 194 -14.13 -23.96 -4.33
N GLY A 195 -14.10 -23.25 -5.47
CA GLY A 195 -14.11 -21.78 -5.53
C GLY A 195 -12.73 -21.11 -5.33
N LYS A 196 -11.69 -21.88 -5.08
CA LYS A 196 -10.29 -21.40 -4.99
C LYS A 196 -9.56 -21.64 -6.31
N LYS A 197 -8.64 -20.73 -6.62
CA LYS A 197 -7.70 -20.90 -7.73
C LYS A 197 -6.48 -21.65 -7.21
N LEU A 198 -6.16 -22.77 -7.87
CA LEU A 198 -4.99 -23.59 -7.57
C LEU A 198 -4.10 -23.67 -8.81
N ILE A 199 -2.79 -23.67 -8.59
CA ILE A 199 -1.82 -23.92 -9.66
C ILE A 199 -1.44 -25.40 -9.58
N LYS A 200 -1.57 -26.10 -10.71
CA LYS A 200 -1.28 -27.52 -10.84
C LYS A 200 -0.37 -27.78 -12.03
N ARG A 201 0.43 -28.82 -11.96
CA ARG A 201 1.20 -29.30 -13.11
C ARG A 201 0.23 -29.87 -14.16
N LYS A 202 0.43 -29.54 -15.42
CA LYS A 202 -0.34 -30.11 -16.54
C LYS A 202 -0.22 -31.62 -16.54
N ALA A 203 -1.33 -32.30 -16.79
CA ALA A 203 -1.33 -33.77 -16.88
C ALA A 203 -0.58 -34.28 -18.08
N LYS A 204 -0.52 -33.51 -19.17
CA LYS A 204 0.25 -33.78 -20.39
C LYS A 204 0.93 -32.53 -20.85
N PRO A 205 2.27 -32.51 -20.98
CA PRO A 205 2.99 -31.42 -21.60
C PRO A 205 2.61 -31.27 -23.06
N ASP A 206 2.49 -30.06 -23.54
CA ASP A 206 2.29 -29.77 -24.96
C ASP A 206 3.56 -29.14 -25.58
N GLU A 207 3.57 -28.92 -26.90
CA GLU A 207 4.73 -28.36 -27.58
C GLU A 207 5.16 -26.99 -27.07
N ALA A 208 4.25 -26.20 -26.52
CA ALA A 208 4.53 -24.86 -25.99
C ALA A 208 5.06 -24.88 -24.56
N SER A 209 5.00 -25.99 -23.84
CA SER A 209 5.59 -26.18 -22.51
C SER A 209 7.12 -26.38 -22.62
N LEU A 210 7.81 -25.38 -23.15
CA LEU A 210 9.23 -25.48 -23.56
C LEU A 210 10.16 -25.86 -22.38
N LEU A 211 9.97 -25.29 -21.22
CA LEU A 211 10.81 -25.58 -20.05
C LEU A 211 10.57 -27.00 -19.53
N GLU A 212 9.31 -27.42 -19.41
CA GLU A 212 8.95 -28.77 -18.98
C GLU A 212 9.48 -29.81 -19.93
N ASN A 213 9.30 -29.60 -21.24
CA ASN A 213 9.82 -30.50 -22.28
C ASN A 213 11.34 -30.58 -22.23
N THR A 214 12.04 -29.50 -21.89
CA THR A 214 13.50 -29.50 -21.72
C THR A 214 13.90 -30.32 -20.49
N ILE A 215 13.20 -30.16 -19.35
CA ILE A 215 13.47 -30.93 -18.14
C ILE A 215 13.23 -32.41 -18.37
N ILE A 216 12.13 -32.78 -19.02
CA ILE A 216 11.82 -34.20 -19.36
C ILE A 216 12.93 -34.81 -20.23
N LYS A 217 13.42 -34.05 -21.22
CA LYS A 217 14.54 -34.51 -22.06
C LYS A 217 15.84 -34.66 -21.29
N LEU A 218 16.09 -33.81 -20.29
CA LEU A 218 17.28 -33.90 -19.42
C LEU A 218 17.17 -35.05 -18.42
N GLU A 219 15.99 -35.41 -17.98
CA GLU A 219 15.74 -36.56 -17.11
C GLU A 219 15.85 -37.90 -17.84
N ASP A 220 15.74 -37.88 -19.18
CA ASP A 220 15.97 -39.08 -20.01
C ASP A 220 17.43 -39.49 -19.93
N LYS A 221 17.68 -40.70 -19.45
CA LYS A 221 19.05 -41.26 -19.28
C LYS A 221 19.86 -41.27 -20.55
N ASP A 222 19.22 -41.39 -21.70
CA ASP A 222 19.91 -41.39 -23.02
C ASP A 222 20.29 -39.96 -23.44
N ALA A 223 19.52 -38.96 -23.11
CA ALA A 223 19.86 -37.56 -23.34
C ALA A 223 21.05 -37.12 -22.47
N LEU A 224 21.14 -37.56 -21.22
CA LEU A 224 22.27 -37.29 -20.32
C LEU A 224 23.56 -37.98 -20.78
N ARG A 225 23.47 -39.19 -21.40
CA ARG A 225 24.64 -39.89 -21.98
C ARG A 225 25.22 -39.13 -23.18
N ASN A 226 24.37 -38.52 -24.01
CA ASN A 226 24.80 -37.72 -25.16
C ASN A 226 25.46 -36.39 -24.78
N ILE A 227 25.16 -35.84 -23.59
CA ILE A 227 25.81 -34.64 -23.07
C ILE A 227 27.18 -34.97 -22.45
N SER A 228 27.35 -36.16 -21.89
CA SER A 228 28.59 -36.60 -21.25
C SER A 228 29.67 -37.14 -22.23
N ASN A 229 29.31 -37.37 -23.48
CA ASN A 229 30.24 -37.80 -24.56
C ASN A 229 30.00 -36.95 -25.80
N PRO A 230 30.49 -35.69 -25.86
CA PRO A 230 30.57 -34.97 -27.11
C PRO A 230 31.65 -35.65 -27.99
N SER A 231 31.21 -36.25 -29.06
CA SER A 231 32.06 -36.75 -30.16
C SER A 231 32.72 -35.60 -30.90
#